data_971b7543fc3300e2baa957d4812ac587
#
_entry.id   971b7543fc3300e2baa957d4812ac587
#
_cell.length_a   1.000
_cell.length_b   1.000
_cell.length_c   1.000
_cell.angle_alpha   90.00
_cell.angle_beta   90.00
_cell.angle_gamma   90.00
#
_symmetry.space_group_name_H-M   'P 1'
#
loop_
_entity.id
_entity.type
_entity.pdbx_description
1 polymer ?
#
loop_
_entity_poly.entity_id
_entity_poly.type
_entity_poly.pdbx_seq_one_letter_code
_entity_poly.pdbx_strand_id
1 'polypeptide(L)'
;MKLFKLHPSQENTPYMILKDDIEKTASELEAAYINLQQVTEPELIDYYIYHTKAVQTRYHYLLRCAKKLEDSYTKNPLWVSSEQFSLSS
;
A
#
# COMPACT_ATOMS: atom_id res chain seq x y z
N MET A 1 6.16 -20.94 -2.86
CA MET A 1 5.82 -20.94 -3.05
C MET A 1 5.05 -21.09 -3.74
N LYS A 2 4.79 -21.22 -3.96
CA LYS A 2 4.02 -21.34 -4.61
C LYS A 2 3.16 -20.82 -4.73
N LEU A 3 2.84 -20.36 -4.32
CA LEU A 3 1.96 -19.80 -4.30
C LEU A 3 1.56 -19.15 -5.21
N PHE A 4 1.97 -18.80 -5.61
CA PHE A 4 1.59 -18.09 -6.33
C PHE A 4 1.20 -18.42 -7.44
N LYS A 5 1.27 -18.93 -7.71
CA LYS A 5 0.84 -19.23 -8.61
C LYS A 5 -0.16 -19.43 -8.82
N LEU A 6 -0.49 -19.44 -8.38
CA LEU A 6 -1.40 -19.47 -8.44
C LEU A 6 -2.17 -19.14 -9.05
N HIS A 7 -2.37 -18.82 -9.49
CA HIS A 7 -3.09 -18.51 -10.01
C HIS A 7 -3.66 -17.98 -10.63
N PRO A 8 -3.97 -18.13 -10.65
CA PRO A 8 -4.57 -17.63 -11.41
C PRO A 8 -4.55 -16.52 -11.93
N SER A 9 -4.28 -16.32 -11.88
CA SER A 9 -3.93 -15.60 -12.41
C SER A 9 -4.31 -14.62 -13.32
N GLN A 10 -5.13 -14.71 -14.07
CA GLN A 10 -5.44 -13.75 -15.01
C GLN A 10 -6.08 -12.57 -14.40
N GLU A 11 -6.59 -12.71 -13.24
CA GLU A 11 -7.12 -11.57 -12.61
C GLU A 11 -6.08 -10.78 -11.93
N ASN A 12 -4.85 -11.22 -11.92
CA ASN A 12 -3.81 -10.54 -11.18
C ASN A 12 -3.15 -9.51 -12.04
N THR A 13 -3.86 -8.46 -12.35
CA THR A 13 -3.25 -7.32 -13.01
C THR A 13 -2.34 -6.64 -12.02
N PRO A 14 -1.42 -5.84 -12.50
CA PRO A 14 -0.56 -5.09 -11.58
C PRO A 14 -1.35 -4.27 -10.58
N TYR A 15 -2.45 -3.69 -11.01
CA TYR A 15 -3.25 -2.90 -10.09
C TYR A 15 -3.87 -3.78 -8.99
N MET A 16 -4.36 -4.96 -9.37
CA MET A 16 -4.98 -5.84 -8.40
C MET A 16 -3.97 -6.36 -7.39
N ILE A 17 -2.78 -6.68 -7.84
CA ILE A 17 -1.73 -7.14 -6.94
C ILE A 17 -1.35 -6.04 -5.97
N LEU A 18 -1.23 -4.83 -6.48
CA LEU A 18 -0.86 -3.71 -5.65
C LEU A 18 -1.94 -3.40 -4.64
N LYS A 19 -3.20 -3.45 -5.07
CA LYS A 19 -4.30 -3.19 -4.17
C LYS A 19 -4.33 -4.19 -3.03
N ASP A 20 -4.09 -5.45 -3.35
CA ASP A 20 -4.06 -6.49 -2.35
C ASP A 20 -2.94 -6.25 -1.35
N ASP A 21 -1.77 -5.85 -1.84
CA ASP A 21 -0.64 -5.56 -1.00
C ASP A 21 -0.94 -4.38 -0.07
N ILE A 22 -1.60 -3.37 -0.58
CA ILE A 22 -1.97 -2.22 0.23
C ILE A 22 -2.91 -2.64 1.35
N GLU A 23 -3.88 -3.46 1.04
CA GLU A 23 -4.83 -3.89 2.04
C GLU A 23 -4.17 -4.74 3.13
N LYS A 24 -3.27 -5.62 2.72
CA LYS A 24 -2.57 -6.43 3.69
C LYS A 24 -1.66 -5.59 4.56
N THR A 25 -0.99 -4.63 3.96
CA THR A 25 -0.08 -3.78 4.70
C THR A 25 -0.85 -2.88 5.66
N ALA A 26 -2.03 -2.41 5.25
CA ALA A 26 -2.87 -1.62 6.14
C ALA A 26 -3.28 -2.42 7.37
N SER A 27 -3.63 -3.68 7.17
CA SER A 27 -3.98 -4.54 8.29
C SER A 27 -2.79 -4.77 9.20
N GLU A 28 -1.64 -4.96 8.61
CA GLU A 28 -0.42 -5.16 9.38
C GLU A 28 -0.09 -3.92 10.19
N LEU A 29 -0.30 -2.75 9.61
CA LEU A 29 -0.03 -1.50 10.31
C LEU A 29 -0.98 -1.33 11.49
N GLU A 30 -2.24 -1.66 11.29
CA GLU A 30 -3.20 -1.57 12.37
C GLU A 30 -2.82 -2.51 13.51
N ALA A 31 -2.42 -3.73 13.17
CA ALA A 31 -2.01 -4.68 14.19
C ALA A 31 -0.77 -4.19 14.94
N ALA A 32 0.15 -3.54 14.22
CA ALA A 32 1.34 -3.01 14.86
C ALA A 32 0.99 -1.91 15.86
N TYR A 33 0.07 -1.03 15.50
CA TYR A 33 -0.37 0.00 16.43
C TYR A 33 -1.02 -0.60 17.68
N ILE A 34 -1.84 -1.61 17.49
CA ILE A 34 -2.50 -2.25 18.61
C ILE A 34 -1.46 -2.88 19.53
N ASN A 35 -0.50 -3.57 18.95
CA ASN A 35 0.56 -4.19 19.74
C ASN A 35 1.35 -3.14 20.50
N LEU A 36 1.65 -2.03 19.86
CA LEU A 36 2.41 -0.98 20.51
C LEU A 36 1.66 -0.44 21.72
N GLN A 37 0.34 -0.36 21.64
CA GLN A 37 -0.44 0.15 22.75
C GLN A 37 -0.51 -0.81 23.92
N GLN A 38 -0.25 -2.08 23.69
CA GLN A 38 -0.43 -3.08 24.71
C GLN A 38 0.84 -3.53 25.40
N VAL A 39 2.00 -3.27 24.79
CA VAL A 39 3.24 -3.75 25.39
C VAL A 39 3.68 -2.81 26.49
N THR A 40 4.35 -3.39 27.48
CA THR A 40 4.87 -2.59 28.58
C THR A 40 6.36 -2.77 28.77
N GLU A 41 6.94 -3.78 28.16
CA GLU A 41 8.36 -4.03 28.34
C GLU A 41 9.16 -3.14 27.41
N PRO A 42 10.20 -2.48 27.93
CA PRO A 42 10.92 -1.49 27.12
C PRO A 42 11.48 -2.04 25.81
N GLU A 43 12.00 -3.25 25.84
CA GLU A 43 12.55 -3.82 24.62
C GLU A 43 11.48 -4.02 23.58
N LEU A 44 10.30 -4.42 24.01
CA LEU A 44 9.21 -4.64 23.07
C LEU A 44 8.61 -3.33 22.58
N ILE A 45 8.64 -2.31 23.42
CA ILE A 45 8.17 -1.00 22.98
C ILE A 45 9.06 -0.52 21.83
N ASP A 46 10.37 -0.63 21.99
CA ASP A 46 11.28 -0.24 20.92
C ASP A 46 11.04 -1.05 19.66
N TYR A 47 10.88 -2.35 19.82
CA TYR A 47 10.66 -3.22 18.71
C TYR A 47 9.41 -2.78 17.92
N TYR A 48 8.33 -2.54 18.63
CA TYR A 48 7.09 -2.19 17.94
C TYR A 48 7.11 -0.78 17.38
N ILE A 49 7.88 0.12 17.99
CA ILE A 49 8.05 1.44 17.40
C ILE A 49 8.75 1.31 16.05
N TYR A 50 9.84 0.55 16.00
CA TYR A 50 10.55 0.37 14.73
C TYR A 50 9.73 -0.41 13.73
N HIS A 51 9.04 -1.44 14.20
CA HIS A 51 8.22 -2.25 13.31
C HIS A 51 7.09 -1.41 12.71
N THR A 52 6.42 -0.63 13.55
CA THR A 52 5.34 0.23 13.07
C THR A 52 5.85 1.23 12.05
N LYS A 53 7.02 1.79 12.31
CA LYS A 53 7.59 2.73 11.37
C LYS A 53 7.93 2.09 10.04
N ALA A 54 8.46 0.87 10.09
CA ALA A 54 8.80 0.16 8.88
C ALA A 54 7.55 -0.15 8.05
N VAL A 55 6.51 -0.62 8.71
CA VAL A 55 5.27 -0.96 8.01
C VAL A 55 4.62 0.30 7.46
N GLN A 56 4.66 1.39 8.22
CA GLN A 56 4.12 2.66 7.78
C GLN A 56 4.85 3.15 6.54
N THR A 57 6.15 3.01 6.52
CA THR A 57 6.95 3.41 5.37
C THR A 57 6.58 2.60 4.14
N ARG A 58 6.41 1.29 4.32
CA ARG A 58 6.02 0.44 3.22
C ARG A 58 4.63 0.80 2.71
N TYR A 59 3.72 1.07 3.63
CA TYR A 59 2.35 1.44 3.27
C TYR A 59 2.36 2.70 2.41
N HIS A 60 3.10 3.72 2.83
CA HIS A 60 3.18 4.95 2.06
C HIS A 60 3.82 4.74 0.71
N TYR A 61 4.82 3.88 0.64
CA TYR A 61 5.44 3.55 -0.63
C TYR A 61 4.42 2.92 -1.59
N LEU A 62 3.64 1.97 -1.06
CA LEU A 62 2.65 1.30 -1.89
C LEU A 62 1.57 2.26 -2.36
N LEU A 63 1.19 3.21 -1.52
CA LEU A 63 0.22 4.22 -1.94
C LEU A 63 0.78 5.08 -3.06
N ARG A 64 2.06 5.42 -3.00
CA ARG A 64 2.66 6.17 -4.09
C ARG A 64 2.68 5.38 -5.37
N CYS A 65 2.92 4.07 -5.27
CA CYS A 65 2.89 3.23 -6.44
C CYS A 65 1.49 3.19 -7.06
N ALA A 66 0.49 3.12 -6.21
CA ALA A 66 -0.88 3.09 -6.69
C ALA A 66 -1.23 4.39 -7.39
N LYS A 67 -0.77 5.50 -6.84
CA LYS A 67 -1.04 6.78 -7.45
C LYS A 67 -0.38 6.89 -8.82
N LYS A 68 0.84 6.41 -8.92
CA LYS A 68 1.51 6.43 -10.22
C LYS A 68 0.78 5.58 -11.23
N LEU A 69 0.29 4.44 -10.79
CA LEU A 69 -0.42 3.56 -11.69
C LEU A 69 -1.72 4.19 -12.14
N GLU A 70 -2.43 4.83 -11.23
CA GLU A 70 -3.65 5.54 -11.60
C GLU A 70 -3.37 6.64 -12.58
N ASP A 71 -2.31 7.40 -12.34
CA ASP A 71 -1.96 8.48 -13.25
C ASP A 71 -1.65 7.93 -14.63
N SER A 72 -1.02 6.78 -14.67
CA SER A 72 -0.70 6.15 -15.93
C SER A 72 -1.96 5.78 -16.71
N TYR A 73 -2.95 5.26 -16.02
CA TYR A 73 -4.20 4.90 -16.66
C TYR A 73 -4.96 6.12 -17.15
N THR A 74 -4.93 7.20 -16.39
CA THR A 74 -5.74 8.35 -16.74
C THR A 74 -5.04 9.29 -17.69
N LYS A 75 -3.79 9.04 -18.00
CA LYS A 75 -3.07 9.91 -18.86
C LYS A 75 -3.49 9.83 -20.28
N ASN A 76 -3.94 8.70 -20.71
CA ASN A 76 -4.30 8.49 -22.08
C ASN A 76 -5.61 9.03 -22.51
N PRO A 77 -6.65 8.92 -21.76
CA PRO A 77 -7.98 9.27 -22.25
C PRO A 77 -8.08 10.72 -22.59
N LEU A 78 -8.83 10.99 -23.58
CA LEU A 78 -9.04 12.35 -23.98
C LEU A 78 -9.70 13.16 -22.91
N TRP A 79 -10.60 12.55 -22.17
CA TRP A 79 -11.33 13.29 -21.18
C TRP A 79 -10.45 13.76 -20.05
N VAL A 80 -9.28 13.16 -19.91
CA VAL A 80 -8.44 13.56 -18.84
C VAL A 80 -7.82 14.90 -19.06
N SER A 81 -7.57 15.21 -20.29
CA SER A 81 -6.83 16.43 -20.54
C SER A 81 -7.52 17.63 -19.99
N SER A 82 -8.81 17.56 -19.87
CA SER A 82 -9.48 18.74 -19.45
C SER A 82 -9.29 18.96 -17.98
N GLU A 83 -9.17 18.01 -17.22
CA GLU A 83 -9.07 18.29 -15.91
C GLU A 83 -7.81 18.24 -15.41
N GLN A 84 -7.02 17.84 -16.07
CA GLN A 84 -5.85 17.81 -15.54
C GLN A 84 -5.30 18.96 -15.25
N PHE A 85 -5.40 19.63 -15.65
CA PHE A 85 -4.95 20.70 -15.39
C PHE A 85 -5.37 21.26 -14.37
N SER A 86 -6.15 20.98 -14.30
CA SER A 86 -6.62 21.61 -13.40
C SER A 86 -6.26 21.22 -12.21
N LEU A 87 -6.25 20.62 -12.00
CA LEU A 87 -6.03 20.29 -10.87
C LEU A 87 -4.94 20.36 -10.48
N SER A 88 -4.51 20.28 -11.06
CA SER A 88 -3.53 20.21 -10.69
C SER A 88 -3.06 21.00 -10.15
N SER A 89 -3.23 21.36 -10.29
CA SER A 89 -2.87 22.10 -9.74
C SER A 89 -2.90 22.13 -9.11
#